data_e0a4e834b011cf82e251db420dd29b22
#
_entry.id   e0a4e834b011cf82e251db420dd29b22
#
_cell.length_a   1.000
_cell.length_b   1.000
_cell.length_c   1.000
_cell.angle_alpha   90.00
_cell.angle_beta   90.00
_cell.angle_gamma   90.00
#
_symmetry.space_group_name_H-M   'P 1'
#
loop_
_entity.id
_entity.type
_entity.pdbx_description
1 polymer ?
#
loop_
_entity_poly.entity_id
_entity_poly.type
_entity_poly.pdbx_seq_one_letter_code
_entity_poly.pdbx_strand_id
1 'polypeptide(L)'
;PGDFEKLTPGTSRSVYDQLSHIAYFDMVSLLAIEDPSAFANLAEKIAPKFTEKPLAETVNEHLAIHNFEELIDVWHGWYNRLSAHLDNLPEISRLPWFGPDMSVRSFAAARLAQTWAHGQDIYDALGQTRENSDRIKNIAHLGVITFDWSFTNRNMTPPETKVRLELVSPSGATWIWNDHPGLPCISGMAEEFCLVVTQRRNIQDTELEVSGSDAMLWMENCQCFAGPPLTGPEKGVRLQNYAG
;
A
#
# COMPACT_ATOMS: atom_id res chain seq x y z
N PRO A 1 -8.61 20.28 -15.49
CA PRO A 1 -7.51 19.81 -16.34
C PRO A 1 -6.14 19.88 -15.68
N GLY A 2 -5.84 20.88 -14.85
CA GLY A 2 -4.52 21.04 -14.24
C GLY A 2 -4.18 20.12 -13.04
N ASP A 3 -5.15 19.46 -12.42
CA ASP A 3 -4.92 18.65 -11.21
C ASP A 3 -4.28 17.29 -11.52
N PHE A 4 -4.45 16.76 -12.71
CA PHE A 4 -3.90 15.45 -13.10
C PHE A 4 -2.40 15.44 -13.27
N GLU A 5 -1.84 16.58 -13.65
CA GLU A 5 -0.40 16.76 -13.89
C GLU A 5 0.35 17.12 -12.61
N LYS A 6 -0.37 17.41 -11.50
CA LYS A 6 0.27 17.69 -10.22
C LYS A 6 1.11 16.52 -9.78
N LEU A 7 2.36 16.80 -9.42
CA LEU A 7 3.25 15.79 -8.84
C LEU A 7 2.82 15.49 -7.41
N THR A 8 2.85 14.22 -7.06
CA THR A 8 2.58 13.77 -5.71
C THR A 8 3.83 13.95 -4.82
N PRO A 9 3.67 14.38 -3.57
CA PRO A 9 4.79 14.74 -2.71
C PRO A 9 5.81 13.60 -2.54
N GLY A 10 7.09 13.92 -2.62
CA GLY A 10 8.18 12.97 -2.43
C GLY A 10 8.31 11.91 -3.53
N THR A 11 7.63 12.09 -4.66
CA THR A 11 7.76 11.21 -5.82
C THR A 11 7.86 12.00 -7.11
N SER A 12 8.31 11.37 -8.19
CA SER A 12 8.26 11.94 -9.55
C SER A 12 6.95 11.59 -10.29
N ARG A 13 5.95 11.04 -9.59
CA ARG A 13 4.69 10.60 -10.17
C ARG A 13 3.63 11.68 -10.08
N SER A 14 2.87 11.85 -11.14
CA SER A 14 1.70 12.71 -11.16
C SER A 14 0.47 12.03 -10.53
N VAL A 15 -0.59 12.80 -10.29
CA VAL A 15 -1.91 12.25 -9.91
C VAL A 15 -2.39 11.24 -10.95
N TYR A 16 -2.14 11.52 -12.24
CA TYR A 16 -2.45 10.59 -13.33
C TYR A 16 -1.69 9.26 -13.16
N ASP A 17 -0.40 9.29 -12.87
CA ASP A 17 0.41 8.08 -12.67
C ASP A 17 -0.05 7.26 -11.47
N GLN A 18 -0.50 7.91 -10.39
CA GLN A 18 -1.04 7.21 -9.22
C GLN A 18 -2.35 6.49 -9.58
N LEU A 19 -3.25 7.16 -10.29
CA LEU A 19 -4.51 6.56 -10.73
C LEU A 19 -4.28 5.43 -11.74
N SER A 20 -3.40 5.65 -12.73
CA SER A 20 -3.00 4.62 -13.70
C SER A 20 -2.47 3.36 -13.00
N HIS A 21 -1.65 3.55 -11.95
CA HIS A 21 -1.13 2.43 -11.18
C HIS A 21 -2.25 1.63 -10.49
N ILE A 22 -3.20 2.31 -9.84
CA ILE A 22 -4.34 1.65 -9.20
C ILE A 22 -5.16 0.88 -10.23
N ALA A 23 -5.53 1.55 -11.33
CA ALA A 23 -6.35 1.00 -12.39
C ALA A 23 -5.69 -0.24 -13.05
N TYR A 24 -4.41 -0.13 -13.37
CA TYR A 24 -3.63 -1.21 -13.96
C TYR A 24 -3.62 -2.46 -13.09
N PHE A 25 -3.33 -2.32 -11.80
CA PHE A 25 -3.27 -3.47 -10.92
C PHE A 25 -4.66 -4.03 -10.54
N ASP A 26 -5.74 -3.25 -10.66
CA ASP A 26 -7.10 -3.79 -10.59
C ASP A 26 -7.45 -4.61 -11.84
N MET A 27 -7.08 -4.14 -13.04
CA MET A 27 -7.20 -4.90 -14.27
C MET A 27 -6.40 -6.21 -14.23
N VAL A 28 -5.14 -6.15 -13.79
CA VAL A 28 -4.27 -7.35 -13.66
C VAL A 28 -4.82 -8.31 -12.61
N SER A 29 -5.43 -7.79 -11.54
CA SER A 29 -6.10 -8.60 -10.51
C SER A 29 -7.31 -9.35 -11.07
N LEU A 30 -8.10 -8.70 -11.89
CA LEU A 30 -9.20 -9.35 -12.62
C LEU A 30 -8.68 -10.45 -13.54
N LEU A 31 -7.60 -10.17 -14.29
CA LEU A 31 -7.00 -11.17 -15.17
C LEU A 31 -6.50 -12.39 -14.37
N ALA A 32 -5.91 -12.18 -13.19
CA ALA A 32 -5.47 -13.27 -12.32
C ALA A 32 -6.63 -14.16 -11.83
N ILE A 33 -7.83 -13.60 -11.71
CA ILE A 33 -9.03 -14.31 -11.26
C ILE A 33 -9.75 -14.97 -12.43
N GLU A 34 -9.98 -14.23 -13.52
CA GLU A 34 -10.83 -14.64 -14.64
C GLU A 34 -10.09 -15.51 -15.65
N ASP A 35 -8.80 -15.25 -15.89
CA ASP A 35 -7.95 -16.03 -16.79
C ASP A 35 -6.51 -16.12 -16.24
N PRO A 36 -6.28 -17.08 -15.31
CA PRO A 36 -4.96 -17.29 -14.72
C PRO A 36 -3.85 -17.57 -15.74
N SER A 37 -4.20 -18.16 -16.89
CA SER A 37 -3.23 -18.46 -17.95
C SER A 37 -2.79 -17.19 -18.69
N ALA A 38 -3.73 -16.31 -18.99
CA ALA A 38 -3.42 -15.00 -19.56
C ALA A 38 -2.64 -14.13 -18.57
N PHE A 39 -2.97 -14.19 -17.27
CA PHE A 39 -2.19 -13.55 -16.22
C PHE A 39 -0.73 -14.05 -16.21
N ALA A 40 -0.50 -15.37 -16.24
CA ALA A 40 0.84 -15.95 -16.25
C ALA A 40 1.67 -15.44 -17.44
N ASN A 41 1.06 -15.43 -18.64
CA ASN A 41 1.69 -14.90 -19.86
C ASN A 41 2.02 -13.40 -19.75
N LEU A 42 1.15 -12.61 -19.13
CA LEU A 42 1.38 -11.19 -18.88
C LEU A 42 2.52 -11.01 -17.86
N ALA A 43 2.47 -11.73 -16.75
CA ALA A 43 3.46 -11.64 -15.68
C ALA A 43 4.88 -11.97 -16.18
N GLU A 44 5.04 -13.02 -16.99
CA GLU A 44 6.31 -13.38 -17.61
C GLU A 44 6.89 -12.26 -18.48
N LYS A 45 6.03 -11.56 -19.24
CA LYS A 45 6.44 -10.48 -20.14
C LYS A 45 6.75 -9.18 -19.41
N ILE A 46 6.05 -8.91 -18.31
CA ILE A 46 6.09 -7.58 -17.68
C ILE A 46 7.01 -7.53 -16.46
N ALA A 47 7.16 -8.64 -15.71
CA ALA A 47 8.01 -8.67 -14.52
C ALA A 47 9.45 -8.19 -14.76
N PRO A 48 10.13 -8.56 -15.86
CA PRO A 48 11.46 -8.03 -16.17
C PRO A 48 11.47 -6.51 -16.35
N LYS A 49 10.42 -5.94 -16.95
CA LYS A 49 10.34 -4.50 -17.21
C LYS A 49 10.25 -3.66 -15.94
N PHE A 50 9.80 -4.23 -14.82
CA PHE A 50 9.76 -3.51 -13.53
C PHE A 50 11.15 -3.16 -12.99
N THR A 51 12.19 -3.83 -13.48
CA THR A 51 13.59 -3.54 -13.13
C THR A 51 14.33 -2.73 -14.18
N GLU A 52 13.82 -2.68 -15.41
CA GLU A 52 14.48 -2.01 -16.53
C GLU A 52 14.13 -0.53 -16.64
N LYS A 53 12.90 -0.14 -16.21
CA LYS A 53 12.42 1.24 -16.27
C LYS A 53 11.45 1.55 -15.14
N PRO A 54 11.14 2.84 -14.89
CA PRO A 54 10.16 3.23 -13.88
C PRO A 54 8.82 2.53 -14.07
N LEU A 55 8.27 1.99 -12.98
CA LEU A 55 7.01 1.25 -13.02
C LEU A 55 5.85 2.07 -13.61
N ALA A 56 5.79 3.38 -13.33
CA ALA A 56 4.77 4.27 -13.89
C ALA A 56 4.79 4.30 -15.43
N GLU A 57 5.99 4.36 -16.03
CA GLU A 57 6.18 4.33 -17.47
C GLU A 57 5.69 3.01 -18.07
N THR A 58 6.06 1.87 -17.45
CA THR A 58 5.59 0.55 -17.88
C THR A 58 4.07 0.42 -17.80
N VAL A 59 3.47 0.93 -16.72
CA VAL A 59 2.02 0.91 -16.50
C VAL A 59 1.30 1.76 -17.57
N ASN A 60 1.75 2.99 -17.78
CA ASN A 60 1.13 3.92 -18.74
C ASN A 60 1.20 3.40 -20.18
N GLU A 61 2.35 2.83 -20.59
CA GLU A 61 2.49 2.18 -21.88
C GLU A 61 1.53 1.00 -22.09
N HIS A 62 1.28 0.22 -21.02
CA HIS A 62 0.41 -0.94 -21.10
C HIS A 62 -1.07 -0.59 -21.10
N LEU A 63 -1.47 0.39 -20.30
CA LEU A 63 -2.85 0.88 -20.27
C LEU A 63 -3.22 1.56 -21.59
N ALA A 64 -2.28 2.34 -22.15
CA ALA A 64 -2.47 3.12 -23.38
C ALA A 64 -3.73 4.02 -23.36
N ILE A 65 -4.18 4.42 -22.17
CA ILE A 65 -5.30 5.35 -21.96
C ILE A 65 -4.69 6.70 -21.65
N HIS A 66 -4.98 7.72 -22.46
CA HIS A 66 -4.38 9.05 -22.33
C HIS A 66 -5.37 10.11 -21.89
N ASN A 67 -6.64 9.77 -21.80
CA ASN A 67 -7.70 10.63 -21.29
C ASN A 67 -8.02 10.28 -19.84
N PHE A 68 -8.00 11.28 -18.96
CA PHE A 68 -8.20 11.06 -17.53
C PHE A 68 -9.64 10.65 -17.18
N GLU A 69 -10.63 11.23 -17.86
CA GLU A 69 -12.04 10.85 -17.64
C GLU A 69 -12.28 9.40 -18.07
N GLU A 70 -11.71 9.01 -19.23
CA GLU A 70 -11.74 7.62 -19.69
C GLU A 70 -11.05 6.68 -18.67
N LEU A 71 -9.89 7.08 -18.13
CA LEU A 71 -9.18 6.30 -17.13
C LEU A 71 -10.03 6.08 -15.85
N ILE A 72 -10.73 7.10 -15.38
CA ILE A 72 -11.64 7.00 -14.23
C ILE A 72 -12.77 6.02 -14.53
N ASP A 73 -13.42 6.16 -15.67
CA ASP A 73 -14.57 5.32 -16.05
C ASP A 73 -14.18 3.86 -16.17
N VAL A 74 -13.07 3.58 -16.84
CA VAL A 74 -12.53 2.23 -17.01
C VAL A 74 -12.11 1.64 -15.65
N TRP A 75 -11.42 2.41 -14.82
CA TRP A 75 -11.04 1.98 -13.47
C TRP A 75 -12.27 1.66 -12.61
N HIS A 76 -13.31 2.48 -12.62
CA HIS A 76 -14.55 2.18 -11.90
C HIS A 76 -15.16 0.84 -12.34
N GLY A 77 -15.13 0.54 -13.63
CA GLY A 77 -15.57 -0.74 -14.16
C GLY A 77 -14.76 -1.92 -13.61
N TRP A 78 -13.43 -1.81 -13.63
CA TRP A 78 -12.55 -2.85 -13.10
C TRP A 78 -12.67 -3.01 -11.59
N TYR A 79 -12.68 -1.91 -10.85
CA TYR A 79 -12.85 -1.93 -9.40
C TYR A 79 -14.14 -2.64 -8.97
N ASN A 80 -15.27 -2.31 -9.59
CA ASN A 80 -16.56 -2.92 -9.26
C ASN A 80 -16.58 -4.43 -9.57
N ARG A 81 -16.02 -4.83 -10.71
CA ARG A 81 -15.89 -6.26 -11.07
C ARG A 81 -14.98 -7.00 -10.10
N LEU A 82 -13.83 -6.42 -9.78
CA LEU A 82 -12.87 -7.01 -8.84
C LEU A 82 -13.50 -7.20 -7.46
N SER A 83 -14.20 -6.18 -6.95
CA SER A 83 -14.91 -6.28 -5.67
C SER A 83 -15.94 -7.41 -5.69
N ALA A 84 -16.75 -7.47 -6.74
CA ALA A 84 -17.76 -8.54 -6.89
C ALA A 84 -17.13 -9.94 -6.95
N HIS A 85 -15.99 -10.11 -7.62
CA HIS A 85 -15.28 -11.38 -7.64
C HIS A 85 -14.75 -11.76 -6.26
N LEU A 86 -14.07 -10.84 -5.57
CA LEU A 86 -13.49 -11.10 -4.26
C LEU A 86 -14.53 -11.44 -3.21
N ASP A 87 -15.72 -10.83 -3.27
CA ASP A 87 -16.85 -11.13 -2.36
C ASP A 87 -17.44 -12.53 -2.58
N ASN A 88 -17.31 -13.09 -3.77
CA ASN A 88 -17.89 -14.38 -4.12
C ASN A 88 -16.89 -15.55 -4.19
N LEU A 89 -15.60 -15.28 -4.11
CA LEU A 89 -14.60 -16.35 -4.12
C LEU A 89 -14.58 -17.10 -2.78
N PRO A 90 -14.49 -18.46 -2.80
CA PRO A 90 -14.29 -19.24 -1.58
C PRO A 90 -13.01 -18.80 -0.85
N GLU A 91 -13.05 -18.66 0.47
CA GLU A 91 -11.90 -18.24 1.29
C GLU A 91 -10.66 -19.12 1.12
N ILE A 92 -10.86 -20.42 0.79
CA ILE A 92 -9.80 -21.38 0.53
C ILE A 92 -9.09 -21.16 -0.81
N SER A 93 -9.68 -20.40 -1.72
CA SER A 93 -9.09 -20.14 -3.03
C SER A 93 -7.76 -19.42 -2.92
N ARG A 94 -6.87 -19.77 -3.83
CA ARG A 94 -5.58 -19.10 -3.99
C ARG A 94 -5.53 -18.46 -5.37
N LEU A 95 -5.04 -17.25 -5.39
CA LEU A 95 -4.94 -16.42 -6.60
C LEU A 95 -3.47 -16.27 -6.98
N PRO A 96 -3.11 -16.46 -8.26
CA PRO A 96 -1.76 -16.24 -8.73
C PRO A 96 -1.41 -14.74 -8.65
N TRP A 97 -0.14 -14.46 -8.38
CA TRP A 97 0.39 -13.11 -8.39
C TRP A 97 1.83 -13.09 -8.91
N PHE A 98 2.50 -11.94 -8.94
CA PHE A 98 3.90 -11.76 -9.36
C PHE A 98 4.93 -12.42 -8.43
N GLY A 99 4.50 -13.18 -7.46
CA GLY A 99 5.25 -13.96 -6.50
C GLY A 99 4.50 -15.24 -6.15
N PRO A 100 4.56 -15.73 -4.92
CA PRO A 100 3.77 -16.87 -4.49
C PRO A 100 2.27 -16.57 -4.56
N ASP A 101 1.49 -17.62 -4.83
CA ASP A 101 0.03 -17.52 -4.79
C ASP A 101 -0.46 -17.01 -3.43
N MET A 102 -1.46 -16.15 -3.46
CA MET A 102 -2.04 -15.52 -2.27
C MET A 102 -3.41 -16.11 -1.94
N SER A 103 -3.74 -16.21 -0.63
CA SER A 103 -5.14 -16.42 -0.25
C SER A 103 -6.01 -15.24 -0.70
N VAL A 104 -7.28 -15.45 -0.96
CA VAL A 104 -8.24 -14.38 -1.33
C VAL A 104 -8.17 -13.23 -0.33
N ARG A 105 -8.12 -13.53 0.97
CA ARG A 105 -8.03 -12.53 2.04
C ARG A 105 -6.75 -11.69 1.97
N SER A 106 -5.61 -12.35 1.78
CA SER A 106 -4.32 -11.64 1.64
C SER A 106 -4.27 -10.80 0.38
N PHE A 107 -4.83 -11.33 -0.71
CA PHE A 107 -4.94 -10.63 -1.99
C PHE A 107 -5.80 -9.36 -1.87
N ALA A 108 -7.01 -9.48 -1.29
CA ALA A 108 -7.89 -8.34 -1.05
C ALA A 108 -7.25 -7.29 -0.12
N ALA A 109 -6.56 -7.72 0.94
CA ALA A 109 -5.86 -6.82 1.85
C ALA A 109 -4.70 -6.08 1.16
N ALA A 110 -3.92 -6.76 0.32
CA ALA A 110 -2.85 -6.15 -0.46
C ALA A 110 -3.39 -5.15 -1.48
N ARG A 111 -4.51 -5.45 -2.17
CA ARG A 111 -5.17 -4.52 -3.08
C ARG A 111 -5.72 -3.30 -2.35
N LEU A 112 -6.38 -3.49 -1.20
CA LEU A 112 -6.85 -2.39 -0.36
C LEU A 112 -5.70 -1.48 0.06
N ALA A 113 -4.59 -2.06 0.56
CA ALA A 113 -3.43 -1.29 1.00
C ALA A 113 -2.82 -0.48 -0.15
N GLN A 114 -2.74 -1.06 -1.34
CA GLN A 114 -2.19 -0.41 -2.53
C GLN A 114 -3.09 0.75 -3.01
N THR A 115 -4.40 0.51 -3.14
CA THR A 115 -5.38 1.54 -3.49
C THR A 115 -5.41 2.66 -2.47
N TRP A 116 -5.33 2.31 -1.18
CA TRP A 116 -5.30 3.29 -0.10
C TRP A 116 -4.03 4.14 -0.14
N ALA A 117 -2.88 3.53 -0.29
CA ALA A 117 -1.59 4.22 -0.29
C ALA A 117 -1.43 5.17 -1.48
N HIS A 118 -1.74 4.72 -2.71
CA HIS A 118 -1.72 5.57 -3.91
C HIS A 118 -2.83 6.63 -3.88
N GLY A 119 -3.99 6.31 -3.31
CA GLY A 119 -5.03 7.30 -3.03
C GLY A 119 -4.54 8.39 -2.06
N GLN A 120 -3.77 8.03 -1.02
CA GLN A 120 -3.19 9.03 -0.12
C GLN A 120 -2.22 9.97 -0.84
N ASP A 121 -1.41 9.44 -1.77
CA ASP A 121 -0.54 10.27 -2.59
C ASP A 121 -1.34 11.32 -3.40
N ILE A 122 -2.55 10.97 -3.87
CA ILE A 122 -3.47 11.89 -4.57
C ILE A 122 -4.06 12.93 -3.62
N TYR A 123 -4.54 12.51 -2.43
CA TYR A 123 -5.06 13.43 -1.41
C TYR A 123 -4.00 14.46 -1.02
N ASP A 124 -2.76 14.01 -0.81
CA ASP A 124 -1.63 14.87 -0.49
C ASP A 124 -1.34 15.89 -1.62
N ALA A 125 -1.35 15.45 -2.88
CA ALA A 125 -1.13 16.34 -4.02
C ALA A 125 -2.20 17.41 -4.20
N LEU A 126 -3.45 17.09 -3.80
CA LEU A 126 -4.59 17.98 -3.89
C LEU A 126 -4.79 18.84 -2.63
N GLY A 127 -3.98 18.64 -1.59
CA GLY A 127 -4.14 19.33 -0.30
C GLY A 127 -5.46 19.01 0.39
N GLN A 128 -5.97 17.79 0.20
CA GLN A 128 -7.24 17.35 0.76
C GLN A 128 -7.02 16.43 1.95
N THR A 129 -7.82 16.59 3.00
CA THR A 129 -7.85 15.67 4.13
C THR A 129 -8.69 14.44 3.77
N ARG A 130 -8.14 13.26 4.02
CA ARG A 130 -8.84 12.00 3.80
C ARG A 130 -9.63 11.60 5.04
N GLU A 131 -10.90 11.27 4.85
CA GLU A 131 -11.68 10.60 5.89
C GLU A 131 -11.43 9.08 5.80
N ASN A 132 -10.88 8.51 6.87
CA ASN A 132 -10.62 7.09 6.98
C ASN A 132 -11.78 6.36 7.68
N SER A 133 -11.91 5.08 7.43
CA SER A 133 -12.83 4.17 8.12
C SER A 133 -12.08 2.98 8.69
N ASP A 134 -12.73 2.18 9.51
CA ASP A 134 -12.14 1.01 10.16
C ASP A 134 -11.63 -0.07 9.19
N ARG A 135 -11.85 0.09 7.87
CA ARG A 135 -11.23 -0.75 6.82
C ARG A 135 -9.70 -0.73 6.88
N ILE A 136 -9.10 0.37 7.36
CA ILE A 136 -7.63 0.48 7.51
C ILE A 136 -7.06 -0.50 8.53
N LYS A 137 -7.90 -1.16 9.36
CA LYS A 137 -7.47 -2.28 10.22
C LYS A 137 -6.76 -3.37 9.43
N ASN A 138 -7.20 -3.62 8.19
CA ASN A 138 -6.56 -4.61 7.32
C ASN A 138 -5.16 -4.16 6.87
N ILE A 139 -4.96 -2.85 6.69
CA ILE A 139 -3.64 -2.28 6.35
C ILE A 139 -2.73 -2.34 7.58
N ALA A 140 -3.23 -1.97 8.75
CA ALA A 140 -2.49 -2.10 10.00
C ALA A 140 -2.09 -3.56 10.25
N HIS A 141 -3.03 -4.51 10.06
CA HIS A 141 -2.73 -5.94 10.18
C HIS A 141 -1.68 -6.40 9.15
N LEU A 142 -1.75 -5.91 7.92
CA LEU A 142 -0.73 -6.20 6.91
C LEU A 142 0.66 -5.71 7.38
N GLY A 143 0.74 -4.51 7.96
CA GLY A 143 1.98 -4.01 8.59
C GLY A 143 2.52 -4.98 9.63
N VAL A 144 1.66 -5.50 10.51
CA VAL A 144 2.04 -6.44 11.56
C VAL A 144 2.59 -7.76 11.01
N ILE A 145 1.89 -8.37 10.06
CA ILE A 145 2.30 -9.68 9.50
C ILE A 145 3.52 -9.59 8.58
N THR A 146 3.85 -8.40 8.10
CA THR A 146 5.05 -8.12 7.31
C THR A 146 6.22 -7.58 8.14
N PHE A 147 6.16 -7.71 9.46
CA PHE A 147 7.25 -7.33 10.35
C PHE A 147 8.58 -7.97 9.94
N ASP A 148 8.64 -9.29 9.87
CA ASP A 148 9.87 -10.01 9.49
C ASP A 148 10.31 -9.66 8.04
N TRP A 149 9.37 -9.47 7.13
CA TRP A 149 9.62 -9.04 5.76
C TRP A 149 10.33 -7.68 5.68
N SER A 150 9.96 -6.74 6.53
CA SER A 150 10.58 -5.41 6.59
C SER A 150 12.10 -5.47 6.78
N PHE A 151 12.59 -6.49 7.47
CA PHE A 151 14.01 -6.73 7.72
C PHE A 151 14.63 -7.65 6.68
N THR A 152 14.03 -8.82 6.43
CA THR A 152 14.59 -9.83 5.52
C THR A 152 14.73 -9.31 4.09
N ASN A 153 13.81 -8.47 3.63
CA ASN A 153 13.89 -7.79 2.33
C ASN A 153 15.12 -6.87 2.22
N ARG A 154 15.66 -6.42 3.36
CA ARG A 154 16.89 -5.59 3.46
C ARG A 154 18.14 -6.37 3.79
N ASN A 155 18.07 -7.70 3.79
CA ASN A 155 19.14 -8.58 4.27
C ASN A 155 19.51 -8.31 5.75
N MET A 156 18.55 -7.87 6.55
CA MET A 156 18.69 -7.67 7.99
C MET A 156 18.03 -8.84 8.74
N THR A 157 18.56 -9.17 9.92
CA THR A 157 17.93 -10.14 10.82
C THR A 157 16.79 -9.44 11.57
N PRO A 158 15.55 -9.96 11.51
CA PRO A 158 14.45 -9.42 12.31
C PRO A 158 14.74 -9.53 13.82
N PRO A 159 14.33 -8.55 14.63
CA PRO A 159 14.34 -8.70 16.08
C PRO A 159 13.53 -9.94 16.52
N GLU A 160 14.03 -10.66 17.51
CA GLU A 160 13.32 -11.81 18.11
C GLU A 160 12.08 -11.37 18.88
N THR A 161 12.14 -10.16 19.43
CA THR A 161 11.06 -9.58 20.25
C THR A 161 9.96 -9.02 19.34
N LYS A 162 8.74 -9.48 19.56
CA LYS A 162 7.57 -8.88 18.89
C LYS A 162 7.28 -7.49 19.46
N VAL A 163 6.66 -6.65 18.65
CA VAL A 163 6.26 -5.30 19.03
C VAL A 163 4.75 -5.30 19.33
N ARG A 164 4.37 -4.78 20.48
CA ARG A 164 2.97 -4.53 20.82
C ARG A 164 2.49 -3.29 20.08
N LEU A 165 1.31 -3.37 19.45
CA LEU A 165 0.63 -2.23 18.89
C LEU A 165 -0.63 -1.93 19.69
N GLU A 166 -0.87 -0.66 19.96
CA GLU A 166 -2.10 -0.13 20.55
C GLU A 166 -2.56 1.08 19.76
N LEU A 167 -3.48 0.87 18.83
CA LEU A 167 -3.89 1.86 17.84
C LEU A 167 -5.33 2.30 18.06
N VAL A 168 -5.56 3.61 18.02
CA VAL A 168 -6.90 4.20 18.02
C VAL A 168 -7.44 4.20 16.60
N SER A 169 -8.56 3.52 16.39
CA SER A 169 -9.22 3.42 15.09
C SER A 169 -9.95 4.71 14.68
N PRO A 170 -10.32 4.86 13.40
CA PRO A 170 -11.17 5.98 12.96
C PRO A 170 -12.50 6.09 13.70
N SER A 171 -13.09 4.97 14.14
CA SER A 171 -14.32 4.96 14.94
C SER A 171 -14.09 5.22 16.44
N GLY A 172 -12.82 5.40 16.88
CA GLY A 172 -12.45 5.60 18.28
C GLY A 172 -12.26 4.31 19.10
N ALA A 173 -12.38 3.12 18.48
CA ALA A 173 -12.08 1.86 19.15
C ALA A 173 -10.57 1.63 19.25
N THR A 174 -10.11 0.94 20.31
CA THR A 174 -8.72 0.54 20.43
C THR A 174 -8.49 -0.82 19.75
N TRP A 175 -7.49 -0.90 18.88
CA TRP A 175 -7.02 -2.15 18.29
C TRP A 175 -5.67 -2.52 18.89
N ILE A 176 -5.55 -3.78 19.31
CA ILE A 176 -4.32 -4.28 19.93
C ILE A 176 -3.82 -5.51 19.19
N TRP A 177 -2.51 -5.54 18.93
CA TRP A 177 -1.78 -6.71 18.45
C TRP A 177 -0.64 -7.02 19.42
N ASN A 178 -0.30 -8.30 19.54
CA ASN A 178 0.77 -8.79 20.43
C ASN A 178 0.60 -8.26 21.86
N ASP A 179 -0.59 -8.42 22.43
CA ASP A 179 -0.95 -7.89 23.76
C ASP A 179 -0.19 -8.63 24.88
N HIS A 180 1.05 -8.24 25.06
CA HIS A 180 1.92 -8.79 26.09
C HIS A 180 2.61 -7.65 26.84
N PRO A 181 2.52 -7.60 28.18
CA PRO A 181 3.18 -6.56 28.96
C PRO A 181 4.71 -6.69 28.85
N GLY A 182 5.38 -5.55 28.77
CA GLY A 182 6.85 -5.49 28.70
C GLY A 182 7.43 -5.59 27.29
N LEU A 183 6.61 -5.78 26.26
CA LEU A 183 7.08 -5.67 24.87
C LEU A 183 7.37 -4.22 24.48
N PRO A 184 8.33 -3.98 23.57
CA PRO A 184 8.40 -2.72 22.84
C PRO A 184 7.03 -2.37 22.28
N CYS A 185 6.63 -1.09 22.30
CA CYS A 185 5.26 -0.70 21.98
C CYS A 185 5.23 0.46 21.01
N ILE A 186 4.22 0.43 20.12
CA ILE A 186 3.82 1.56 19.28
C ILE A 186 2.38 1.88 19.61
N SER A 187 2.08 3.14 19.94
CA SER A 187 0.72 3.60 20.22
C SER A 187 0.41 4.91 19.51
N GLY A 188 -0.88 5.15 19.23
CA GLY A 188 -1.36 6.34 18.56
C GLY A 188 -2.47 6.06 17.56
N MET A 189 -2.64 6.97 16.58
CA MET A 189 -3.69 6.83 15.57
C MET A 189 -3.36 5.73 14.55
N ALA A 190 -4.34 4.86 14.28
CA ALA A 190 -4.19 3.77 13.31
C ALA A 190 -3.86 4.27 11.90
N GLU A 191 -4.37 5.44 11.53
CA GLU A 191 -4.07 6.08 10.26
C GLU A 191 -2.57 6.36 10.13
N GLU A 192 -1.96 6.96 11.15
CA GLU A 192 -0.54 7.29 11.12
C GLU A 192 0.33 6.04 11.00
N PHE A 193 -0.01 4.99 11.74
CA PHE A 193 0.67 3.70 11.59
C PHE A 193 0.55 3.16 10.15
N CYS A 194 -0.65 3.21 9.55
CA CYS A 194 -0.84 2.82 8.15
C CYS A 194 -0.01 3.67 7.18
N LEU A 195 0.10 4.98 7.43
CA LEU A 195 0.94 5.88 6.62
C LEU A 195 2.43 5.52 6.69
N VAL A 196 2.90 5.13 7.86
CA VAL A 196 4.32 4.74 8.05
C VAL A 196 4.60 3.39 7.39
N VAL A 197 3.80 2.35 7.64
CA VAL A 197 4.06 1.01 7.08
C VAL A 197 3.87 0.93 5.56
N THR A 198 3.08 1.84 4.98
CA THR A 198 2.95 2.01 3.53
C THR A 198 3.95 3.00 2.94
N GLN A 199 4.85 3.56 3.77
CA GLN A 199 5.86 4.56 3.39
C GLN A 199 5.28 5.85 2.79
N ARG A 200 4.14 6.30 3.33
CA ARG A 200 3.52 7.60 2.98
C ARG A 200 3.88 8.71 3.95
N ARG A 201 4.41 8.37 5.12
CA ARG A 201 5.00 9.34 6.08
C ARG A 201 6.29 8.76 6.67
N ASN A 202 7.19 9.64 7.04
CA ASN A 202 8.27 9.29 7.95
C ASN A 202 7.71 9.17 9.36
N ILE A 203 8.24 8.25 10.17
CA ILE A 203 7.81 8.10 11.57
C ILE A 203 7.93 9.41 12.35
N GLN A 204 8.93 10.24 12.04
CA GLN A 204 9.17 11.55 12.68
C GLN A 204 8.17 12.64 12.24
N ASP A 205 7.30 12.35 11.28
CA ASP A 205 6.22 13.23 10.81
C ASP A 205 4.86 12.79 11.36
N THR A 206 4.83 11.92 12.37
CA THR A 206 3.63 11.40 13.03
C THR A 206 3.68 11.66 14.53
N GLU A 207 2.51 11.59 15.17
CA GLU A 207 2.36 11.65 16.63
C GLU A 207 2.40 10.24 17.28
N LEU A 208 2.86 9.22 16.56
CA LEU A 208 3.00 7.88 17.12
C LEU A 208 4.03 7.85 18.23
N GLU A 209 3.65 7.30 19.37
CA GLU A 209 4.56 7.03 20.48
C GLU A 209 5.24 5.69 20.26
N VAL A 210 6.57 5.68 20.21
CA VAL A 210 7.38 4.48 19.97
C VAL A 210 8.27 4.23 21.17
N SER A 211 8.09 3.11 21.83
CA SER A 211 8.84 2.70 23.01
C SER A 211 9.64 1.42 22.75
N GLY A 212 10.94 1.49 22.97
CA GLY A 212 11.89 0.40 22.79
C GLY A 212 12.62 0.43 21.43
N SER A 213 13.86 -0.06 21.44
CA SER A 213 14.76 -0.04 20.28
C SER A 213 14.21 -0.84 19.09
N ASP A 214 13.62 -2.02 19.35
CA ASP A 214 13.10 -2.89 18.29
C ASP A 214 11.87 -2.29 17.59
N ALA A 215 11.02 -1.56 18.34
CA ALA A 215 9.89 -0.84 17.78
C ALA A 215 10.36 0.34 16.89
N MET A 216 11.36 1.09 17.35
CA MET A 216 11.93 2.18 16.54
C MET A 216 12.62 1.63 15.28
N LEU A 217 13.43 0.59 15.42
CA LEU A 217 14.09 -0.06 14.30
C LEU A 217 13.08 -0.56 13.25
N TRP A 218 11.92 -1.09 13.71
CA TRP A 218 10.87 -1.47 12.80
C TRP A 218 10.27 -0.28 12.07
N MET A 219 9.91 0.80 12.76
CA MET A 219 9.31 1.99 12.11
C MET A 219 10.24 2.65 11.09
N GLU A 220 11.54 2.62 11.33
CA GLU A 220 12.55 3.13 10.39
C GLU A 220 12.72 2.25 9.14
N ASN A 221 12.38 0.97 9.22
CA ASN A 221 12.59 -0.02 8.15
C ASN A 221 11.31 -0.65 7.60
N CYS A 222 10.15 -0.25 8.09
CA CYS A 222 8.91 -0.90 7.73
C CYS A 222 8.58 -0.78 6.24
N GLN A 223 8.05 -1.88 5.70
CA GLN A 223 7.55 -1.98 4.34
C GLN A 223 6.52 -3.10 4.29
N CYS A 224 5.24 -2.77 4.14
CA CYS A 224 4.16 -3.75 4.12
C CYS A 224 3.76 -4.24 2.72
N PHE A 225 4.57 -3.97 1.71
CA PHE A 225 4.30 -4.32 0.31
C PHE A 225 5.51 -5.04 -0.32
N ALA A 226 5.22 -5.83 -1.37
CA ALA A 226 6.23 -6.54 -2.15
C ALA A 226 7.07 -5.58 -3.01
N GLY A 227 8.27 -6.02 -3.38
CA GLY A 227 9.19 -5.27 -4.21
C GLY A 227 10.56 -5.11 -3.54
N PRO A 228 11.50 -4.44 -4.21
CA PRO A 228 12.83 -4.19 -3.64
C PRO A 228 12.73 -3.37 -2.35
N PRO A 229 13.76 -3.40 -1.50
CA PRO A 229 13.78 -2.56 -0.31
C PRO A 229 13.78 -1.09 -0.71
N LEU A 230 12.80 -0.36 -0.20
CA LEU A 230 12.67 1.08 -0.41
C LEU A 230 12.89 1.80 0.92
N THR A 231 13.64 2.88 0.89
CA THR A 231 13.68 3.82 2.00
C THR A 231 12.38 4.61 1.99
N GLY A 232 11.72 4.71 3.15
CA GLY A 232 10.55 5.58 3.30
C GLY A 232 10.90 7.04 3.01
N PRO A 233 9.92 7.95 2.99
CA PRO A 233 10.17 9.37 2.75
C PRO A 233 11.06 9.96 3.85
N GLU A 234 11.90 10.91 3.48
CA GLU A 234 12.61 11.72 4.46
C GLU A 234 11.63 12.58 5.26
N LYS A 235 12.02 12.97 6.49
CA LYS A 235 11.22 13.85 7.33
C LYS A 235 10.82 15.12 6.59
N GLY A 236 9.54 15.48 6.67
CA GLY A 236 8.98 16.71 6.12
C GLY A 236 8.72 16.69 4.61
N VAL A 237 9.26 15.71 3.86
CA VAL A 237 9.16 15.71 2.39
C VAL A 237 7.72 15.57 1.90
N ARG A 238 6.89 14.79 2.61
CA ARG A 238 5.49 14.58 2.23
C ARG A 238 4.51 15.54 2.89
N LEU A 239 4.96 16.39 3.80
CA LEU A 239 4.14 17.40 4.48
C LEU A 239 4.18 18.77 3.77
N GLN A 240 5.07 18.97 2.82
CA GLN A 240 5.32 20.30 2.21
C GLN A 240 4.13 20.91 1.46
N ASN A 241 3.11 20.14 1.12
CA ASN A 241 1.96 20.63 0.35
C ASN A 241 0.72 20.98 1.19
N TYR A 242 0.77 20.81 2.53
CA TYR A 242 -0.32 21.26 3.42
C TYR A 242 -0.24 22.73 3.83
N ALA A 243 0.81 23.44 3.42
CA ALA A 243 1.09 24.83 3.78
C ALA A 243 0.96 25.78 2.56
N GLY A 244 -0.19 25.68 1.84
CA GLY A 244 -0.46 26.58 0.73
C GLY A 244 -1.88 27.11 0.77
#